data_0c651e5cd05380bdc626ce0fa31255b4
#
_entry.id   0c651e5cd05380bdc626ce0fa31255b4
#
_cell.length_a   1.000
_cell.length_b   1.000
_cell.length_c   1.000
_cell.angle_alpha   90.00
_cell.angle_beta   90.00
_cell.angle_gamma   90.00
#
_symmetry.space_group_name_H-M   'P 1'
#
loop_
_entity.id
_entity.type
_entity.pdbx_description
1 polymer ?
#
loop_
_entity_poly.entity_id
_entity_poly.type
_entity_poly.pdbx_seq_one_letter_code
_entity_poly.pdbx_strand_id
1 'polypeptide(L)'
;MSTENALLTILVDRINNDTLVLPTLPEVVIKVRQAADNPDVNLMQMSDVIAHDPALSARMIKVANSAIMGRAVKVSNLHQAVTRIGLRQIKNIATAIAMEQLFVSNNELIKGYMGKAWHKTLHVASHSISLMEFYLKRNTHTSLNRDAITLASLVYNIGVLPILTEAERHPEVFANPSFLAHAIQRLSGKIGGSIMKAWEFPDVFVEVAQHWADVNHRTAEVSYIDFIR
;
A
#
# COMPACT_ATOMS: atom_id res chain seq x y z
N MET A 1 -29.16 6.62 -20.27
CA MET A 1 -27.74 6.45 -19.87
C MET A 1 -27.67 5.19 -19.06
N SER A 2 -26.74 4.28 -19.33
CA SER A 2 -26.62 3.10 -18.47
C SER A 2 -26.14 3.56 -17.08
N THR A 3 -26.54 2.84 -16.03
CA THR A 3 -26.13 3.08 -14.64
C THR A 3 -24.60 3.15 -14.51
N GLU A 4 -23.91 2.45 -15.38
CA GLU A 4 -22.45 2.41 -15.52
C GLU A 4 -21.84 3.78 -15.91
N ASN A 5 -22.43 4.44 -16.89
CA ASN A 5 -21.99 5.78 -17.29
C ASN A 5 -22.26 6.81 -16.17
N ALA A 6 -23.33 6.62 -15.40
CA ALA A 6 -23.63 7.50 -14.27
C ALA A 6 -22.57 7.40 -13.16
N LEU A 7 -22.12 6.20 -12.78
CA LEU A 7 -21.08 6.05 -11.76
C LEU A 7 -19.72 6.60 -12.22
N LEU A 8 -19.33 6.34 -13.47
CA LEU A 8 -18.12 6.95 -14.03
C LEU A 8 -18.20 8.48 -13.98
N THR A 9 -19.35 9.04 -14.33
CA THR A 9 -19.57 10.48 -14.25
C THR A 9 -19.48 10.98 -12.81
N ILE A 10 -20.14 10.31 -11.86
CA ILE A 10 -20.09 10.67 -10.43
C ILE A 10 -18.63 10.62 -9.91
N LEU A 11 -17.88 9.57 -10.21
CA LEU A 11 -16.48 9.46 -9.79
C LEU A 11 -15.62 10.56 -10.42
N VAL A 12 -15.79 10.81 -11.72
CA VAL A 12 -15.05 11.88 -12.42
C VAL A 12 -15.39 13.25 -11.85
N ASP A 13 -16.66 13.55 -11.59
CA ASP A 13 -17.11 14.80 -11.01
C ASP A 13 -16.55 14.99 -9.59
N ARG A 14 -16.59 13.94 -8.75
CA ARG A 14 -16.02 14.00 -7.40
C ARG A 14 -14.52 14.20 -7.41
N ILE A 15 -13.80 13.58 -8.35
CA ILE A 15 -12.36 13.79 -8.54
C ILE A 15 -12.07 15.22 -8.97
N ASN A 16 -12.83 15.74 -9.92
CA ASN A 16 -12.60 17.08 -10.47
C ASN A 16 -12.97 18.21 -9.48
N ASN A 17 -13.93 17.94 -8.59
CA ASN A 17 -14.40 18.91 -7.58
C ASN A 17 -13.75 18.69 -6.20
N ASP A 18 -12.75 17.82 -6.08
CA ASP A 18 -12.06 17.45 -4.82
C ASP A 18 -13.03 17.00 -3.70
N THR A 19 -14.17 16.41 -4.08
CA THR A 19 -15.19 15.90 -3.14
C THR A 19 -15.13 14.39 -2.93
N LEU A 20 -14.19 13.69 -3.58
CA LEU A 20 -13.96 12.28 -3.37
C LEU A 20 -13.35 12.06 -1.98
N VAL A 21 -14.00 11.21 -1.18
CA VAL A 21 -13.47 10.84 0.13
C VAL A 21 -12.23 9.95 -0.08
N LEU A 22 -11.07 10.51 0.24
CA LEU A 22 -9.81 9.79 0.17
C LEU A 22 -9.55 9.03 1.49
N PRO A 23 -8.90 7.85 1.45
CA PRO A 23 -8.51 7.15 2.66
C PRO A 23 -7.49 7.99 3.45
N THR A 24 -7.59 7.95 4.77
CA THR A 24 -6.62 8.60 5.66
C THR A 24 -5.46 7.65 5.94
N LEU A 25 -4.24 8.16 5.83
CA LEU A 25 -3.06 7.38 6.22
C LEU A 25 -3.14 7.05 7.73
N PRO A 26 -3.06 5.78 8.13
CA PRO A 26 -3.10 5.42 9.55
C PRO A 26 -2.00 6.14 10.33
N GLU A 27 -2.36 6.77 11.47
CA GLU A 27 -1.44 7.58 12.27
C GLU A 27 -0.19 6.80 12.70
N VAL A 28 -0.35 5.51 13.00
CA VAL A 28 0.76 4.64 13.37
C VAL A 28 1.79 4.50 12.24
N VAL A 29 1.39 4.54 10.96
CA VAL A 29 2.34 4.54 9.83
C VAL A 29 3.20 5.78 9.85
N ILE A 30 2.57 6.95 10.08
CA ILE A 30 3.27 8.23 10.16
C ILE A 30 4.31 8.18 11.28
N LYS A 31 3.88 7.77 12.48
CA LYS A 31 4.76 7.67 13.66
C LYS A 31 5.92 6.68 13.47
N VAL A 32 5.64 5.49 12.92
CA VAL A 32 6.68 4.48 12.66
C VAL A 32 7.68 4.98 11.62
N ARG A 33 7.23 5.67 10.58
CA ARG A 33 8.11 6.25 9.56
C ARG A 33 8.99 7.34 10.15
N GLN A 34 8.41 8.31 10.87
CA GLN A 34 9.15 9.38 11.53
C GLN A 34 10.21 8.83 12.52
N ALA A 35 9.83 7.83 13.32
CA ALA A 35 10.77 7.18 14.22
C ALA A 35 11.90 6.46 13.45
N ALA A 36 11.57 5.75 12.37
CA ALA A 36 12.56 5.00 11.58
C ALA A 36 13.51 5.91 10.77
N ASP A 37 13.10 7.13 10.46
CA ASP A 37 13.91 8.12 9.76
C ASP A 37 14.86 8.89 10.73
N ASN A 38 14.67 8.73 12.05
CA ASN A 38 15.59 9.25 13.06
C ASN A 38 16.82 8.32 13.16
N PRO A 39 18.05 8.81 12.89
CA PRO A 39 19.27 7.98 12.95
C PRO A 39 19.58 7.45 14.36
N ASP A 40 19.10 8.12 15.41
CA ASP A 40 19.33 7.76 16.80
C ASP A 40 18.25 6.83 17.38
N VAL A 41 17.26 6.43 16.58
CA VAL A 41 16.18 5.55 17.05
C VAL A 41 16.72 4.17 17.41
N ASN A 42 16.32 3.67 18.56
CA ASN A 42 16.63 2.31 18.99
C ASN A 42 15.38 1.40 19.00
N LEU A 43 15.61 0.10 19.20
CA LEU A 43 14.55 -0.91 19.19
C LEU A 43 13.49 -0.69 20.28
N MET A 44 13.87 -0.13 21.43
CA MET A 44 12.94 0.16 22.51
C MET A 44 11.99 1.31 22.11
N GLN A 45 12.54 2.42 21.64
CA GLN A 45 11.75 3.56 21.16
C GLN A 45 10.80 3.16 20.01
N MET A 46 11.27 2.33 19.08
CA MET A 46 10.41 1.81 18.03
C MET A 46 9.30 0.90 18.58
N SER A 47 9.60 0.08 19.58
CA SER A 47 8.61 -0.73 20.27
C SER A 47 7.53 0.12 20.93
N ASP A 48 7.92 1.23 21.59
CA ASP A 48 7.00 2.15 22.25
C ASP A 48 6.07 2.83 21.23
N VAL A 49 6.59 3.25 20.07
CA VAL A 49 5.78 3.83 18.98
C VAL A 49 4.71 2.84 18.49
N ILE A 50 5.10 1.58 18.29
CA ILE A 50 4.17 0.52 17.81
C ILE A 50 3.16 0.13 18.90
N ALA A 51 3.54 0.19 20.17
CA ALA A 51 2.68 -0.17 21.30
C ALA A 51 1.42 0.69 21.43
N HIS A 52 1.40 1.90 20.84
CA HIS A 52 0.21 2.76 20.78
C HIS A 52 -0.93 2.17 19.92
N ASP A 53 -0.64 1.17 19.08
CA ASP A 53 -1.64 0.42 18.32
C ASP A 53 -1.62 -1.07 18.73
N PRO A 54 -2.59 -1.52 19.59
CA PRO A 54 -2.64 -2.90 20.05
C PRO A 54 -2.85 -3.91 18.92
N ALA A 55 -3.58 -3.54 17.85
CA ALA A 55 -3.83 -4.43 16.71
C ALA A 55 -2.53 -4.64 15.91
N LEU A 56 -1.79 -3.55 15.64
CA LEU A 56 -0.48 -3.63 15.01
C LEU A 56 0.50 -4.43 15.87
N SER A 57 0.54 -4.19 17.19
CA SER A 57 1.39 -4.91 18.14
C SER A 57 1.16 -6.43 18.08
N ALA A 58 -0.09 -6.87 18.13
CA ALA A 58 -0.45 -8.29 18.06
C ALA A 58 -0.02 -8.91 16.72
N ARG A 59 -0.20 -8.20 15.62
CA ARG A 59 0.19 -8.64 14.28
C ARG A 59 1.71 -8.70 14.13
N MET A 60 2.46 -7.76 14.70
CA MET A 60 3.93 -7.78 14.71
C MET A 60 4.46 -9.03 15.44
N ILE A 61 3.85 -9.40 16.59
CA ILE A 61 4.19 -10.63 17.31
C ILE A 61 3.90 -11.86 16.43
N LYS A 62 2.77 -11.88 15.73
CA LYS A 62 2.42 -12.97 14.81
C LYS A 62 3.42 -13.09 13.66
N VAL A 63 3.83 -11.99 13.05
CA VAL A 63 4.85 -11.96 11.99
C VAL A 63 6.20 -12.48 12.51
N ALA A 64 6.64 -12.02 13.68
CA ALA A 64 7.87 -12.47 14.31
C ALA A 64 7.87 -13.97 14.64
N ASN A 65 6.70 -14.58 14.81
CA ASN A 65 6.51 -16.00 15.06
C ASN A 65 6.22 -16.82 13.79
N SER A 66 6.21 -16.18 12.61
CA SER A 66 5.97 -16.88 11.35
C SER A 66 7.15 -17.80 10.97
N ALA A 67 6.87 -18.80 10.14
CA ALA A 67 7.89 -19.76 9.66
C ALA A 67 9.06 -19.06 8.93
N ILE A 68 8.80 -17.91 8.28
CA ILE A 68 9.81 -17.12 7.56
C ILE A 68 10.87 -16.56 8.52
N MET A 69 10.49 -16.21 9.76
CA MET A 69 11.42 -15.73 10.78
C MET A 69 12.20 -16.86 11.50
N GLY A 70 11.88 -18.12 11.21
CA GLY A 70 12.70 -19.32 11.32
C GLY A 70 13.38 -19.61 12.66
N ARG A 71 12.76 -19.33 13.83
CA ARG A 71 13.36 -19.65 15.14
C ARG A 71 12.46 -20.55 15.98
N ALA A 72 13.07 -21.56 16.63
CA ALA A 72 12.37 -22.51 17.48
C ALA A 72 11.67 -21.88 18.70
N VAL A 73 12.20 -20.77 19.23
CA VAL A 73 11.65 -20.09 20.40
C VAL A 73 10.65 -19.04 19.95
N LYS A 74 9.40 -19.14 20.42
CA LYS A 74 8.36 -18.14 20.18
C LYS A 74 8.60 -16.88 21.00
N VAL A 75 8.35 -15.72 20.40
CA VAL A 75 8.27 -14.44 21.11
C VAL A 75 6.87 -14.25 21.69
N SER A 76 6.78 -13.68 22.88
CA SER A 76 5.52 -13.48 23.60
C SER A 76 5.13 -12.02 23.78
N ASN A 77 6.03 -11.07 23.47
CA ASN A 77 5.79 -9.64 23.62
C ASN A 77 6.34 -8.85 22.44
N LEU A 78 5.90 -7.58 22.34
CA LEU A 78 6.24 -6.69 21.24
C LEU A 78 7.74 -6.39 21.17
N HIS A 79 8.40 -6.14 22.30
CA HIS A 79 9.82 -5.83 22.32
C HIS A 79 10.67 -6.99 21.74
N GLN A 80 10.35 -8.23 22.12
CA GLN A 80 10.99 -9.41 21.53
C GLN A 80 10.69 -9.54 20.02
N ALA A 81 9.46 -9.19 19.60
CA ALA A 81 9.10 -9.19 18.18
C ALA A 81 9.90 -8.17 17.40
N VAL A 82 9.97 -6.92 17.88
CA VAL A 82 10.75 -5.84 17.28
C VAL A 82 12.24 -6.19 17.21
N THR A 83 12.78 -6.75 18.29
CA THR A 83 14.19 -7.23 18.34
C THR A 83 14.46 -8.32 17.31
N ARG A 84 13.52 -9.27 17.14
CA ARG A 84 13.65 -10.37 16.17
C ARG A 84 13.59 -9.90 14.73
N ILE A 85 12.66 -8.99 14.42
CA ILE A 85 12.46 -8.41 13.09
C ILE A 85 13.63 -7.50 12.72
N GLY A 86 14.08 -6.71 13.68
CA GLY A 86 15.15 -5.73 13.49
C GLY A 86 14.64 -4.39 12.95
N LEU A 87 15.31 -3.30 13.36
CA LEU A 87 14.88 -1.92 13.12
C LEU A 87 14.65 -1.61 11.64
N ARG A 88 15.50 -2.12 10.75
CA ARG A 88 15.41 -1.86 9.31
C ARG A 88 14.15 -2.45 8.67
N GLN A 89 13.69 -3.62 9.14
CA GLN A 89 12.53 -4.29 8.55
C GLN A 89 11.22 -3.86 9.20
N ILE A 90 11.27 -3.29 10.40
CA ILE A 90 10.08 -2.96 11.18
C ILE A 90 9.22 -1.90 10.48
N LYS A 91 9.84 -0.88 9.86
CA LYS A 91 9.17 0.18 9.10
C LYS A 91 8.30 -0.40 7.98
N ASN A 92 8.88 -1.29 7.17
CA ASN A 92 8.18 -1.88 6.03
C ASN A 92 7.06 -2.83 6.46
N ILE A 93 7.31 -3.66 7.47
CA ILE A 93 6.31 -4.60 8.00
C ILE A 93 5.16 -3.85 8.68
N ALA A 94 5.45 -2.86 9.51
CA ALA A 94 4.42 -2.05 10.16
C ALA A 94 3.56 -1.30 9.13
N THR A 95 4.21 -0.74 8.11
CA THR A 95 3.50 -0.07 7.01
C THR A 95 2.60 -1.05 6.26
N ALA A 96 3.10 -2.25 5.90
CA ALA A 96 2.30 -3.25 5.21
C ALA A 96 1.06 -3.68 6.02
N ILE A 97 1.24 -3.93 7.32
CA ILE A 97 0.14 -4.31 8.21
C ILE A 97 -0.91 -3.19 8.33
N ALA A 98 -0.47 -1.95 8.45
CA ALA A 98 -1.37 -0.82 8.58
C ALA A 98 -2.08 -0.50 7.24
N MET A 99 -1.40 -0.67 6.10
CA MET A 99 -2.03 -0.53 4.78
C MET A 99 -3.12 -1.59 4.56
N GLU A 100 -2.93 -2.83 5.04
CA GLU A 100 -3.96 -3.86 4.95
C GLU A 100 -5.27 -3.43 5.63
N GLN A 101 -5.20 -2.63 6.70
CA GLN A 101 -6.39 -2.15 7.41
C GLN A 101 -7.26 -1.20 6.56
N LEU A 102 -6.70 -0.62 5.51
CA LEU A 102 -7.48 0.20 4.57
C LEU A 102 -8.33 -0.65 3.60
N PHE A 103 -7.96 -1.93 3.42
CA PHE A 103 -8.64 -2.86 2.50
C PHE A 103 -9.73 -3.67 3.23
N VAL A 104 -10.58 -3.00 4.00
CA VAL A 104 -11.68 -3.61 4.75
C VAL A 104 -13.01 -2.97 4.40
N SER A 105 -14.09 -3.77 4.39
CA SER A 105 -15.47 -3.33 4.22
C SER A 105 -16.39 -4.22 5.06
N ASN A 106 -17.51 -3.68 5.47
CA ASN A 106 -18.59 -4.43 6.11
C ASN A 106 -19.54 -5.10 5.10
N ASN A 107 -19.48 -4.70 3.83
CA ASN A 107 -20.19 -5.34 2.73
C ASN A 107 -19.39 -6.55 2.24
N GLU A 108 -19.97 -7.74 2.33
CA GLU A 108 -19.27 -9.00 1.99
C GLU A 108 -18.77 -9.06 0.52
N LEU A 109 -19.51 -8.46 -0.41
CA LEU A 109 -19.09 -8.40 -1.82
C LEU A 109 -17.86 -7.50 -1.97
N ILE A 110 -17.91 -6.30 -1.39
CA ILE A 110 -16.78 -5.33 -1.43
C ILE A 110 -15.57 -5.89 -0.70
N LYS A 111 -15.76 -6.51 0.45
CA LYS A 111 -14.71 -7.20 1.21
C LYS A 111 -13.99 -8.23 0.34
N GLY A 112 -14.73 -8.97 -0.50
CA GLY A 112 -14.14 -9.90 -1.46
C GLY A 112 -13.24 -9.18 -2.51
N TYR A 113 -13.68 -8.03 -3.04
CA TYR A 113 -12.88 -7.24 -3.98
C TYR A 113 -11.67 -6.60 -3.32
N MET A 114 -11.83 -6.02 -2.12
CA MET A 114 -10.72 -5.45 -1.34
C MET A 114 -9.69 -6.51 -0.97
N GLY A 115 -10.13 -7.70 -0.54
CA GLY A 115 -9.24 -8.82 -0.28
C GLY A 115 -8.43 -9.24 -1.50
N LYS A 116 -9.08 -9.36 -2.68
CA LYS A 116 -8.38 -9.65 -3.94
C LYS A 116 -7.38 -8.55 -4.32
N ALA A 117 -7.75 -7.28 -4.15
CA ALA A 117 -6.86 -6.15 -4.41
C ALA A 117 -5.63 -6.21 -3.49
N TRP A 118 -5.83 -6.46 -2.19
CA TRP A 118 -4.73 -6.62 -1.23
C TRP A 118 -3.83 -7.82 -1.56
N HIS A 119 -4.40 -8.99 -1.86
CA HIS A 119 -3.58 -10.13 -2.30
C HIS A 119 -2.75 -9.82 -3.53
N LYS A 120 -3.33 -9.12 -4.52
CA LYS A 120 -2.58 -8.67 -5.71
C LYS A 120 -1.44 -7.72 -5.31
N THR A 121 -1.68 -6.81 -4.36
CA THR A 121 -0.64 -5.91 -3.82
C THR A 121 0.54 -6.70 -3.27
N LEU A 122 0.29 -7.72 -2.44
CA LEU A 122 1.34 -8.56 -1.87
C LEU A 122 2.13 -9.34 -2.93
N HIS A 123 1.45 -9.86 -3.95
CA HIS A 123 2.12 -10.53 -5.08
C HIS A 123 3.02 -9.58 -5.85
N VAL A 124 2.51 -8.39 -6.22
CA VAL A 124 3.31 -7.36 -6.89
C VAL A 124 4.51 -6.96 -6.03
N ALA A 125 4.31 -6.71 -4.73
CA ALA A 125 5.40 -6.37 -3.83
C ALA A 125 6.49 -7.44 -3.78
N SER A 126 6.11 -8.71 -3.68
CA SER A 126 7.06 -9.82 -3.68
C SER A 126 7.92 -9.86 -4.95
N HIS A 127 7.30 -9.72 -6.12
CA HIS A 127 8.01 -9.74 -7.40
C HIS A 127 8.88 -8.48 -7.58
N SER A 128 8.34 -7.30 -7.28
CA SER A 128 9.06 -6.03 -7.40
C SER A 128 10.31 -5.99 -6.53
N ILE A 129 10.19 -6.44 -5.28
CA ILE A 129 11.34 -6.53 -4.36
C ILE A 129 12.39 -7.50 -4.89
N SER A 130 11.96 -8.67 -5.39
CA SER A 130 12.88 -9.67 -5.97
C SER A 130 13.60 -9.14 -7.20
N LEU A 131 12.89 -8.50 -8.13
CA LEU A 131 13.47 -7.87 -9.32
C LEU A 131 14.45 -6.76 -8.94
N MET A 132 14.09 -5.92 -7.97
CA MET A 132 14.96 -4.87 -7.46
C MET A 132 16.27 -5.44 -6.89
N GLU A 133 16.21 -6.56 -6.15
CA GLU A 133 17.41 -7.22 -5.64
C GLU A 133 18.38 -7.64 -6.77
N PHE A 134 17.84 -8.18 -7.87
CA PHE A 134 18.66 -8.51 -9.05
C PHE A 134 19.22 -7.28 -9.72
N TYR A 135 18.43 -6.22 -9.83
CA TYR A 135 18.86 -4.96 -10.43
C TYR A 135 20.00 -4.30 -9.63
N LEU A 136 19.83 -4.18 -8.30
CA LEU A 136 20.82 -3.56 -7.41
C LEU A 136 22.18 -4.29 -7.39
N LYS A 137 22.18 -5.62 -7.59
CA LYS A 137 23.45 -6.38 -7.71
C LYS A 137 24.27 -6.01 -8.94
N ARG A 138 23.64 -5.50 -9.99
CA ARG A 138 24.27 -5.17 -11.26
C ARG A 138 24.46 -3.66 -11.47
N ASN A 139 23.74 -2.84 -10.72
CA ASN A 139 23.71 -1.38 -10.88
C ASN A 139 24.01 -0.72 -9.52
N THR A 140 25.30 -0.62 -9.18
CA THR A 140 25.77 -0.10 -7.89
C THR A 140 25.70 1.42 -7.78
N HIS A 141 25.51 2.14 -8.88
CA HIS A 141 25.46 3.61 -8.92
C HIS A 141 24.02 4.16 -9.06
N THR A 142 22.99 3.36 -8.76
CA THR A 142 21.61 3.81 -8.81
C THR A 142 21.18 4.47 -7.49
N SER A 143 20.27 5.45 -7.57
CA SER A 143 19.60 6.03 -6.42
C SER A 143 18.45 5.18 -5.88
N LEU A 144 18.05 4.13 -6.63
CA LEU A 144 16.97 3.23 -6.24
C LEU A 144 17.38 2.38 -5.04
N ASN A 145 16.43 2.12 -4.15
CA ASN A 145 16.69 1.37 -2.93
C ASN A 145 15.51 0.45 -2.54
N ARG A 146 15.80 -0.51 -1.64
CA ARG A 146 14.87 -1.55 -1.21
C ARG A 146 13.69 -1.02 -0.42
N ASP A 147 13.90 -0.04 0.42
CA ASP A 147 12.84 0.49 1.28
C ASP A 147 11.81 1.23 0.46
N ALA A 148 12.25 1.99 -0.53
CA ALA A 148 11.35 2.72 -1.41
C ALA A 148 10.56 1.77 -2.33
N ILE A 149 11.17 0.74 -2.94
CA ILE A 149 10.41 -0.23 -3.76
C ILE A 149 9.39 -1.00 -2.91
N THR A 150 9.74 -1.37 -1.68
CA THR A 150 8.82 -2.05 -0.78
C THR A 150 7.60 -1.18 -0.50
N LEU A 151 7.81 0.08 -0.14
CA LEU A 151 6.72 1.01 0.12
C LEU A 151 5.91 1.30 -1.15
N ALA A 152 6.57 1.59 -2.27
CA ALA A 152 5.92 1.87 -3.54
C ALA A 152 5.00 0.72 -3.98
N SER A 153 5.46 -0.52 -3.84
CA SER A 153 4.69 -1.71 -4.17
C SER A 153 3.53 -2.01 -3.22
N LEU A 154 3.51 -1.43 -2.02
CA LEU A 154 2.40 -1.55 -1.09
C LEU A 154 1.30 -0.49 -1.32
N VAL A 155 1.66 0.63 -1.96
CA VAL A 155 0.74 1.76 -2.17
C VAL A 155 0.33 1.97 -3.63
N TYR A 156 0.92 1.22 -4.58
CA TYR A 156 0.76 1.48 -6.01
C TYR A 156 -0.70 1.52 -6.47
N ASN A 157 -1.56 0.69 -5.92
CA ASN A 157 -2.97 0.55 -6.31
C ASN A 157 -3.94 1.19 -5.30
N ILE A 158 -3.47 2.08 -4.45
CA ILE A 158 -4.27 2.71 -3.38
C ILE A 158 -5.52 3.41 -3.93
N GLY A 159 -5.47 3.92 -5.15
CA GLY A 159 -6.59 4.56 -5.82
C GLY A 159 -7.77 3.62 -6.15
N VAL A 160 -7.61 2.31 -5.97
CA VAL A 160 -8.71 1.35 -6.09
C VAL A 160 -9.70 1.48 -4.93
N LEU A 161 -9.23 1.86 -3.74
CA LEU A 161 -10.06 1.93 -2.52
C LEU A 161 -11.25 2.88 -2.65
N PRO A 162 -11.10 4.16 -3.04
CA PRO A 162 -12.23 5.06 -3.18
C PRO A 162 -13.25 4.58 -4.23
N ILE A 163 -12.79 3.91 -5.30
CA ILE A 163 -13.67 3.35 -6.32
C ILE A 163 -14.53 2.23 -5.71
N LEU A 164 -13.93 1.33 -4.96
CA LEU A 164 -14.65 0.25 -4.27
C LEU A 164 -15.60 0.79 -3.19
N THR A 165 -15.18 1.79 -2.43
CA THR A 165 -16.01 2.43 -1.40
C THR A 165 -17.21 3.15 -2.01
N GLU A 166 -17.03 3.84 -3.14
CA GLU A 166 -18.15 4.48 -3.84
C GLU A 166 -19.08 3.46 -4.46
N ALA A 167 -18.52 2.40 -5.02
CA ALA A 167 -19.30 1.31 -5.58
C ALA A 167 -20.14 0.55 -4.52
N GLU A 168 -19.74 0.55 -3.24
CA GLU A 168 -20.54 0.02 -2.13
C GLU A 168 -21.89 0.73 -1.99
N ARG A 169 -21.96 2.01 -2.38
CA ARG A 169 -23.17 2.83 -2.37
C ARG A 169 -24.08 2.59 -3.58
N HIS A 170 -23.57 1.87 -4.57
CA HIS A 170 -24.24 1.59 -5.84
C HIS A 170 -24.18 0.09 -6.18
N PRO A 171 -24.92 -0.77 -5.40
CA PRO A 171 -24.84 -2.24 -5.55
C PRO A 171 -25.15 -2.74 -6.96
N GLU A 172 -25.96 -2.02 -7.73
CA GLU A 172 -26.31 -2.31 -9.11
C GLU A 172 -25.10 -2.32 -10.05
N VAL A 173 -24.05 -1.62 -9.70
CA VAL A 173 -22.80 -1.56 -10.49
C VAL A 173 -22.03 -2.86 -10.39
N PHE A 174 -22.13 -3.54 -9.23
CA PHE A 174 -21.45 -4.83 -9.02
C PHE A 174 -22.10 -6.00 -9.75
N ALA A 175 -23.29 -5.81 -10.27
CA ALA A 175 -23.90 -6.79 -11.18
C ALA A 175 -23.09 -6.96 -12.47
N ASN A 176 -22.20 -6.01 -12.80
CA ASN A 176 -21.29 -6.09 -13.94
C ASN A 176 -19.81 -5.97 -13.53
N PRO A 177 -19.11 -7.10 -13.28
CA PRO A 177 -17.68 -7.09 -12.91
C PRO A 177 -16.77 -6.44 -13.95
N SER A 178 -17.15 -6.50 -15.25
CA SER A 178 -16.38 -5.89 -16.34
C SER A 178 -16.35 -4.37 -16.23
N PHE A 179 -17.47 -3.78 -15.81
CA PHE A 179 -17.54 -2.35 -15.60
C PHE A 179 -16.63 -1.89 -14.47
N LEU A 180 -16.64 -2.59 -13.33
CA LEU A 180 -15.77 -2.26 -12.20
C LEU A 180 -14.29 -2.35 -12.58
N ALA A 181 -13.90 -3.40 -13.32
CA ALA A 181 -12.54 -3.55 -13.82
C ALA A 181 -12.14 -2.37 -14.72
N HIS A 182 -13.04 -1.94 -15.62
CA HIS A 182 -12.82 -0.79 -16.50
C HIS A 182 -12.69 0.53 -15.72
N ALA A 183 -13.56 0.76 -14.73
CA ALA A 183 -13.50 1.92 -13.87
C ALA A 183 -12.18 1.99 -13.08
N ILE A 184 -11.74 0.86 -12.50
CA ILE A 184 -10.45 0.74 -11.82
C ILE A 184 -9.31 1.08 -12.77
N GLN A 185 -9.27 0.47 -13.96
CA GLN A 185 -8.21 0.69 -14.93
C GLN A 185 -8.12 2.16 -15.35
N ARG A 186 -9.26 2.83 -15.51
CA ARG A 186 -9.34 4.20 -16.02
C ARG A 186 -9.07 5.27 -14.96
N LEU A 187 -9.52 5.06 -13.72
CA LEU A 187 -9.57 6.11 -12.70
C LEU A 187 -8.58 5.92 -11.55
N SER A 188 -8.19 4.67 -11.25
CA SER A 188 -7.39 4.40 -10.06
C SER A 188 -6.03 5.11 -10.05
N GLY A 189 -5.41 5.28 -11.22
CA GLY A 189 -4.15 6.02 -11.30
C GLY A 189 -4.29 7.49 -10.89
N LYS A 190 -5.27 8.21 -11.46
CA LYS A 190 -5.52 9.61 -11.10
C LYS A 190 -5.84 9.77 -9.62
N ILE A 191 -6.72 8.91 -9.09
CA ILE A 191 -7.09 8.89 -7.67
C ILE A 191 -5.88 8.56 -6.80
N GLY A 192 -5.11 7.53 -7.16
CA GLY A 192 -3.91 7.13 -6.44
C GLY A 192 -2.88 8.25 -6.34
N GLY A 193 -2.61 8.96 -7.45
CA GLY A 193 -1.75 10.13 -7.44
C GLY A 193 -2.25 11.24 -6.51
N SER A 194 -3.56 11.51 -6.49
CA SER A 194 -4.15 12.48 -5.56
C SER A 194 -4.01 12.06 -4.10
N ILE A 195 -4.20 10.78 -3.78
CA ILE A 195 -4.00 10.25 -2.42
C ILE A 195 -2.54 10.42 -1.99
N MET A 196 -1.57 10.04 -2.83
CA MET A 196 -0.15 10.17 -2.50
C MET A 196 0.25 11.62 -2.25
N LYS A 197 -0.27 12.56 -3.03
CA LYS A 197 -0.07 14.00 -2.81
C LYS A 197 -0.69 14.47 -1.50
N ALA A 198 -1.93 14.08 -1.22
CA ALA A 198 -2.62 14.42 0.04
C ALA A 198 -1.93 13.83 1.28
N TRP A 199 -1.22 12.73 1.13
CA TRP A 199 -0.40 12.11 2.18
C TRP A 199 1.04 12.66 2.22
N GLU A 200 1.36 13.68 1.41
CA GLU A 200 2.68 14.31 1.32
C GLU A 200 3.81 13.31 1.02
N PHE A 201 3.52 12.33 0.15
CA PHE A 201 4.54 11.38 -0.29
C PHE A 201 5.43 12.00 -1.38
N PRO A 202 6.74 11.66 -1.41
CA PRO A 202 7.64 12.05 -2.50
C PRO A 202 7.12 11.69 -3.89
N ASP A 203 7.50 12.48 -4.91
CA ASP A 203 7.01 12.36 -6.29
C ASP A 203 7.18 10.96 -6.89
N VAL A 204 8.20 10.22 -6.51
CA VAL A 204 8.42 8.85 -6.97
C VAL A 204 7.27 7.89 -6.60
N PHE A 205 6.61 8.11 -5.47
CA PHE A 205 5.43 7.33 -5.07
C PHE A 205 4.16 7.82 -5.76
N VAL A 206 4.08 9.14 -6.00
CA VAL A 206 2.99 9.74 -6.79
C VAL A 206 3.02 9.18 -8.20
N GLU A 207 4.18 9.14 -8.85
CA GLU A 207 4.38 8.57 -10.18
C GLU A 207 3.92 7.11 -10.24
N VAL A 208 4.36 6.28 -9.31
CA VAL A 208 3.98 4.86 -9.24
C VAL A 208 2.47 4.71 -9.09
N ALA A 209 1.84 5.41 -8.12
CA ALA A 209 0.40 5.31 -7.89
C ALA A 209 -0.42 5.87 -9.05
N GLN A 210 0.10 6.84 -9.80
CA GLN A 210 -0.59 7.47 -10.92
C GLN A 210 -0.52 6.65 -12.20
N HIS A 211 0.59 5.96 -12.46
CA HIS A 211 0.87 5.35 -13.74
C HIS A 211 0.93 3.82 -13.76
N TRP A 212 0.71 3.13 -12.64
CA TRP A 212 0.80 1.67 -12.57
C TRP A 212 -0.09 0.93 -13.58
N ALA A 213 -1.26 1.50 -13.91
CA ALA A 213 -2.21 0.93 -14.86
C ALA A 213 -1.95 1.37 -16.31
N ASP A 214 -1.06 2.33 -16.57
CA ASP A 214 -0.73 2.84 -17.89
C ASP A 214 0.47 2.09 -18.47
N VAL A 215 0.18 1.10 -19.31
CA VAL A 215 1.21 0.28 -19.98
C VAL A 215 2.06 1.06 -20.98
N ASN A 216 1.65 2.26 -21.39
CA ASN A 216 2.38 3.12 -22.35
C ASN A 216 3.29 4.12 -21.64
N HIS A 217 3.12 4.34 -20.35
CA HIS A 217 3.99 5.23 -19.57
C HIS A 217 5.44 4.75 -19.68
N ARG A 218 6.34 5.69 -19.95
CA ARG A 218 7.81 5.43 -20.04
C ARG A 218 8.53 6.48 -19.22
N THR A 219 9.53 6.02 -18.50
CA THR A 219 10.47 6.85 -17.75
C THR A 219 11.75 7.05 -18.56
N ALA A 220 12.42 8.19 -18.39
CA ALA A 220 13.70 8.45 -19.07
C ALA A 220 14.81 7.53 -18.54
N GLU A 221 14.74 7.19 -17.25
CA GLU A 221 15.64 6.27 -16.57
C GLU A 221 14.80 5.20 -15.84
N VAL A 222 15.45 4.09 -15.46
CA VAL A 222 14.81 3.04 -14.69
C VAL A 222 14.31 3.60 -13.36
N SER A 223 13.02 3.46 -13.09
CA SER A 223 12.35 3.94 -11.88
C SER A 223 11.58 2.82 -11.17
N TYR A 224 11.00 3.11 -10.01
CA TYR A 224 10.26 2.10 -9.24
C TYR A 224 9.06 1.51 -9.99
N ILE A 225 8.45 2.28 -10.90
CA ILE A 225 7.30 1.82 -11.68
C ILE A 225 7.66 0.67 -12.63
N ASP A 226 8.91 0.61 -13.10
CA ASP A 226 9.37 -0.44 -14.00
C ASP A 226 9.44 -1.82 -13.32
N PHE A 227 9.51 -1.85 -12.00
CA PHE A 227 9.48 -3.08 -11.19
C PHE A 227 8.07 -3.47 -10.75
N ILE A 228 7.11 -2.55 -10.79
CA ILE A 228 5.75 -2.73 -10.25
C ILE A 228 4.77 -3.17 -11.34
N ARG A 229 5.00 -2.75 -12.56
CA ARG A 229 4.24 -3.16 -13.76
C ARG A 229 4.70 -4.52 -14.26
#